data_ad70840bd1363fd68c87a5846481a91f
#
_entry.id   ad70840bd1363fd68c87a5846481a91f
#
_cell.length_a   1.000
_cell.length_b   1.000
_cell.length_c   1.000
_cell.angle_alpha   90.00
_cell.angle_beta   90.00
_cell.angle_gamma   90.00
#
_symmetry.space_group_name_H-M   'P 1'
#
loop_
_entity.id
_entity.type
_entity.pdbx_description
1 polymer ?
#
loop_
_entity_poly.entity_id
_entity_poly.type
_entity_poly.pdbx_seq_one_letter_code
_entity_poly.pdbx_strand_id
1 'polypeptide(L)'
;AAYESDESWGPEYDGTPYLPWYAFDEKYLPQHYLKPVPWQAPKNDVDKLYRTGVNLSNSVSVSRAVGGTNLRFSLGNNEVTGIIPNTKLEKTNLSISFNSTLSKKLKSEGGFNYIITSRENPENSYTMKNPISKVLYAWTQRQLDLQKLQDYYKAPDGTHRTWNRKSADDGTPRYADNPYWTLYENTSNDKRHRFFGNIGFTYNFTDNLYWVGKIYGDIYALNTEARVAVGSKETASYVVTNYTNSDFNYETRLHYTPKLGKDFTLTGFIGLARREGRYQWVQGKTNGGLVLPDFYNLENSVETPSSSNYRS
;
A
#
# COMPACT_ATOMS: atom_id res chain seq x y z
N ALA A 1 -24.88 -14.32 27.68
CA ALA A 1 -23.74 -13.76 26.92
C ALA A 1 -23.97 -12.27 26.75
N ALA A 2 -23.02 -11.46 27.15
CA ALA A 2 -23.10 -10.02 26.95
C ALA A 2 -22.64 -9.73 25.51
N TYR A 3 -23.57 -9.62 24.57
CA TYR A 3 -23.29 -9.21 23.18
C TYR A 3 -22.80 -7.78 23.04
N GLU A 4 -22.75 -7.04 24.17
CA GLU A 4 -22.35 -5.62 24.20
C GLU A 4 -20.88 -5.46 24.58
N SER A 5 -20.23 -6.51 25.06
CA SER A 5 -18.84 -6.52 25.49
C SER A 5 -17.95 -7.11 24.42
N ASP A 6 -16.92 -6.38 24.01
CA ASP A 6 -15.89 -6.84 23.05
C ASP A 6 -14.47 -6.60 23.58
N GLU A 7 -14.30 -6.27 24.85
CA GLU A 7 -13.02 -6.05 25.51
C GLU A 7 -12.19 -7.34 25.57
N SER A 8 -10.87 -7.16 25.59
CA SER A 8 -9.89 -8.27 25.70
C SER A 8 -9.72 -8.81 27.11
N TRP A 9 -10.48 -8.31 28.07
CA TRP A 9 -10.49 -8.73 29.47
C TRP A 9 -11.78 -9.49 29.80
N GLY A 10 -11.69 -10.53 30.63
CA GLY A 10 -12.84 -11.34 31.01
C GLY A 10 -12.60 -12.19 32.25
N PRO A 11 -13.56 -13.05 32.65
CA PRO A 11 -13.40 -13.94 33.79
C PRO A 11 -12.29 -14.97 33.54
N GLU A 12 -11.82 -15.56 34.64
CA GLU A 12 -10.86 -16.67 34.60
C GLU A 12 -11.42 -17.87 33.79
N TYR A 13 -10.52 -18.63 33.17
CA TYR A 13 -10.88 -19.84 32.45
C TYR A 13 -11.15 -20.98 33.44
N ASP A 14 -12.40 -21.26 33.70
CA ASP A 14 -12.88 -22.22 34.69
C ASP A 14 -13.54 -23.45 34.11
N GLY A 15 -13.60 -23.56 32.77
CA GLY A 15 -14.25 -24.68 32.07
C GLY A 15 -15.78 -24.58 31.99
N THR A 16 -16.41 -23.53 32.50
CA THR A 16 -17.88 -23.35 32.41
C THR A 16 -18.37 -23.47 30.97
N PRO A 17 -19.41 -24.30 30.68
CA PRO A 17 -19.94 -24.44 29.33
C PRO A 17 -20.54 -23.10 28.80
N TYR A 18 -20.21 -22.71 27.57
CA TYR A 18 -20.82 -21.59 26.89
C TYR A 18 -21.08 -21.88 25.41
N LEU A 19 -22.03 -21.19 24.80
CA LEU A 19 -22.29 -21.28 23.36
C LEU A 19 -21.34 -20.33 22.60
N PRO A 20 -20.45 -20.87 21.74
CA PRO A 20 -19.56 -20.02 20.94
C PRO A 20 -20.32 -19.30 19.84
N TRP A 21 -19.75 -18.23 19.31
CA TRP A 21 -20.38 -17.38 18.29
C TRP A 21 -20.83 -18.12 17.02
N TYR A 22 -20.19 -19.23 16.67
CA TYR A 22 -20.52 -20.05 15.52
C TYR A 22 -21.56 -21.15 15.82
N ALA A 23 -22.04 -21.25 17.06
CA ALA A 23 -23.03 -22.23 17.46
C ALA A 23 -24.49 -21.89 17.08
N PHE A 24 -24.69 -20.74 16.40
CA PHE A 24 -26.02 -20.27 16.04
C PHE A 24 -26.35 -20.43 14.54
N ASP A 25 -25.56 -21.22 13.81
CA ASP A 25 -25.78 -21.49 12.39
C ASP A 25 -26.19 -22.94 12.17
N GLU A 26 -27.49 -23.19 12.22
CA GLU A 26 -28.07 -24.55 12.01
C GLU A 26 -27.85 -25.03 10.56
N LYS A 27 -27.99 -24.12 9.59
CA LYS A 27 -27.98 -24.44 8.17
C LYS A 27 -26.62 -24.93 7.67
N TYR A 28 -25.55 -24.26 8.04
CA TYR A 28 -24.20 -24.51 7.50
C TYR A 28 -23.22 -25.11 8.50
N LEU A 29 -23.55 -25.05 9.81
CA LEU A 29 -22.73 -25.62 10.89
C LEU A 29 -23.57 -26.52 11.84
N PRO A 30 -24.38 -27.45 11.32
CA PRO A 30 -25.27 -28.27 12.15
C PRO A 30 -24.52 -29.06 13.21
N GLN A 31 -23.26 -29.44 12.95
CA GLN A 31 -22.39 -30.11 13.91
C GLN A 31 -22.07 -29.28 15.16
N HIS A 32 -22.21 -27.97 15.09
CA HIS A 32 -21.94 -27.00 16.17
C HIS A 32 -23.23 -26.38 16.73
N TYR A 33 -24.36 -26.56 16.06
CA TYR A 33 -25.61 -25.90 16.41
C TYR A 33 -26.03 -26.16 17.84
N LEU A 34 -26.15 -25.09 18.63
CA LEU A 34 -26.48 -25.07 20.06
C LEU A 34 -25.63 -26.00 20.93
N LYS A 35 -24.43 -26.41 20.48
CA LYS A 35 -23.52 -27.23 21.27
C LYS A 35 -22.57 -26.33 22.06
N PRO A 36 -22.61 -26.44 23.41
CA PRO A 36 -21.69 -25.70 24.26
C PRO A 36 -20.26 -26.20 24.17
N VAL A 37 -19.31 -25.30 24.40
CA VAL A 37 -17.89 -25.62 24.56
C VAL A 37 -17.40 -25.08 25.92
N PRO A 38 -16.32 -25.63 26.50
CA PRO A 38 -15.80 -25.14 27.78
C PRO A 38 -15.19 -23.75 27.62
N TRP A 39 -15.34 -22.91 28.64
CA TRP A 39 -14.68 -21.64 28.77
C TRP A 39 -13.19 -21.86 29.09
N GLN A 40 -12.35 -21.82 28.07
CA GLN A 40 -10.92 -22.11 28.15
C GLN A 40 -10.12 -21.24 27.18
N ALA A 41 -8.82 -21.16 27.40
CA ALA A 41 -7.90 -20.49 26.47
C ALA A 41 -7.98 -21.13 25.07
N PRO A 42 -7.92 -20.33 24.00
CA PRO A 42 -7.98 -20.86 22.65
C PRO A 42 -6.73 -21.67 22.32
N LYS A 43 -6.88 -22.67 21.46
CA LYS A 43 -5.75 -23.43 20.93
C LYS A 43 -4.91 -22.60 19.95
N ASN A 44 -5.58 -21.73 19.18
CA ASN A 44 -4.97 -20.84 18.19
C ASN A 44 -5.20 -19.40 18.65
N ASP A 45 -4.20 -18.83 19.31
CA ASP A 45 -4.24 -17.44 19.81
C ASP A 45 -3.85 -16.46 18.67
N VAL A 46 -3.74 -15.18 18.99
CA VAL A 46 -3.51 -14.06 18.07
C VAL A 46 -2.25 -14.19 17.20
N ASP A 47 -1.26 -14.96 17.63
CA ASP A 47 -0.06 -15.25 16.85
C ASP A 47 -0.38 -15.99 15.54
N LYS A 48 -1.48 -16.72 15.50
CA LYS A 48 -1.97 -17.44 14.30
C LYS A 48 -2.52 -16.52 13.22
N LEU A 49 -2.74 -15.25 13.51
CA LEU A 49 -3.05 -14.26 12.48
C LEU A 49 -1.88 -14.07 11.51
N TYR A 50 -0.65 -14.25 11.99
CA TYR A 50 0.54 -14.00 11.20
C TYR A 50 0.98 -15.23 10.42
N ARG A 51 1.49 -14.99 9.21
CA ARG A 51 2.17 -15.98 8.39
C ARG A 51 3.64 -15.63 8.20
N THR A 52 4.42 -16.56 7.71
CA THR A 52 5.79 -16.26 7.28
C THR A 52 5.76 -15.30 6.10
N GLY A 53 6.35 -14.13 6.28
CA GLY A 53 6.58 -13.18 5.20
C GLY A 53 7.76 -13.64 4.34
N VAL A 54 7.67 -13.41 3.02
CA VAL A 54 8.73 -13.74 2.07
C VAL A 54 9.08 -12.50 1.26
N ASN A 55 10.36 -12.23 1.10
CA ASN A 55 10.87 -11.18 0.23
C ASN A 55 11.83 -11.78 -0.80
N LEU A 56 11.42 -11.75 -2.06
CA LEU A 56 12.21 -12.23 -3.18
C LEU A 56 12.65 -11.03 -4.03
N SER A 57 13.99 -10.83 -4.13
CA SER A 57 14.57 -9.77 -4.95
C SER A 57 15.48 -10.35 -6.01
N ASN A 58 15.22 -10.02 -7.25
CA ASN A 58 16.03 -10.40 -8.40
C ASN A 58 16.48 -9.15 -9.15
N SER A 59 17.74 -9.11 -9.61
CA SER A 59 18.21 -8.03 -10.45
C SER A 59 19.26 -8.51 -11.45
N VAL A 60 19.25 -7.89 -12.61
CA VAL A 60 20.28 -8.05 -13.63
C VAL A 60 20.72 -6.67 -14.11
N SER A 61 22.00 -6.50 -14.33
CA SER A 61 22.53 -5.26 -14.91
C SER A 61 23.64 -5.55 -15.92
N VAL A 62 23.68 -4.73 -16.95
CA VAL A 62 24.69 -4.77 -17.99
C VAL A 62 25.32 -3.38 -18.10
N SER A 63 26.65 -3.34 -18.14
CA SER A 63 27.40 -2.09 -18.31
C SER A 63 28.38 -2.24 -19.47
N ARG A 64 28.54 -1.16 -20.24
CA ARG A 64 29.49 -1.11 -21.36
C ARG A 64 30.17 0.26 -21.41
N ALA A 65 31.47 0.23 -21.69
CA ALA A 65 32.26 1.43 -21.93
C ALA A 65 32.77 1.39 -23.39
N VAL A 66 32.45 2.40 -24.19
CA VAL A 66 32.85 2.54 -25.59
C VAL A 66 33.03 4.01 -25.94
N GLY A 67 34.18 4.37 -26.56
CA GLY A 67 34.38 5.70 -27.15
C GLY A 67 34.19 6.87 -26.18
N GLY A 68 34.58 6.72 -24.91
CA GLY A 68 34.38 7.76 -23.87
C GLY A 68 32.97 7.83 -23.30
N THR A 69 32.12 6.86 -23.64
CA THR A 69 30.76 6.74 -23.10
C THR A 69 30.67 5.48 -22.22
N ASN A 70 30.19 5.63 -21.00
CA ASN A 70 29.80 4.55 -20.10
C ASN A 70 28.27 4.49 -20.08
N LEU A 71 27.72 3.31 -20.34
CA LEU A 71 26.30 3.04 -20.31
C LEU A 71 26.04 1.88 -19.35
N ARG A 72 25.03 2.02 -18.50
CA ARG A 72 24.53 0.95 -17.64
C ARG A 72 23.02 0.84 -17.79
N PHE A 73 22.57 -0.39 -17.95
CA PHE A 73 21.18 -0.78 -17.93
C PHE A 73 20.95 -1.76 -16.78
N SER A 74 19.85 -1.62 -16.05
CA SER A 74 19.50 -2.52 -14.96
C SER A 74 18.00 -2.80 -14.95
N LEU A 75 17.63 -4.04 -14.69
CA LEU A 75 16.27 -4.49 -14.45
C LEU A 75 16.23 -5.18 -13.10
N GLY A 76 15.31 -4.79 -12.23
CA GLY A 76 15.08 -5.40 -10.94
C GLY A 76 13.62 -5.72 -10.73
N ASN A 77 13.35 -6.81 -10.03
CA ASN A 77 12.03 -7.18 -9.55
C ASN A 77 12.12 -7.53 -8.07
N ASN A 78 11.18 -7.04 -7.29
CA ASN A 78 11.03 -7.35 -5.88
C ASN A 78 9.58 -7.75 -5.62
N GLU A 79 9.39 -8.93 -5.05
CA GLU A 79 8.10 -9.45 -4.63
C GLU A 79 8.12 -9.72 -3.12
N VAL A 80 7.19 -9.10 -2.39
CA VAL A 80 7.04 -9.27 -0.96
C VAL A 80 5.65 -9.82 -0.65
N THR A 81 5.61 -10.99 -0.05
CA THR A 81 4.42 -11.51 0.63
C THR A 81 4.49 -11.07 2.08
N GLY A 82 3.51 -10.29 2.54
CA GLY A 82 3.50 -9.73 3.90
C GLY A 82 3.23 -10.79 4.98
N ILE A 83 3.56 -10.45 6.22
CA ILE A 83 3.27 -11.30 7.39
C ILE A 83 1.78 -11.35 7.71
N ILE A 84 1.01 -10.37 7.28
CA ILE A 84 -0.44 -10.36 7.39
C ILE A 84 -1.02 -11.12 6.18
N PRO A 85 -2.02 -12.01 6.36
CA PRO A 85 -2.67 -12.68 5.25
C PRO A 85 -3.21 -11.69 4.22
N ASN A 86 -3.20 -12.10 2.94
CA ASN A 86 -3.72 -11.33 1.82
C ASN A 86 -3.04 -9.96 1.61
N THR A 87 -1.78 -9.81 2.01
CA THR A 87 -0.98 -8.62 1.73
C THR A 87 0.18 -8.95 0.80
N LYS A 88 0.36 -8.15 -0.26
CA LYS A 88 1.41 -8.34 -1.26
C LYS A 88 1.94 -7.00 -1.76
N LEU A 89 3.23 -6.97 -2.09
CA LEU A 89 3.86 -5.87 -2.82
C LEU A 89 4.69 -6.44 -3.96
N GLU A 90 4.48 -5.90 -5.14
CA GLU A 90 5.31 -6.15 -6.31
C GLU A 90 5.94 -4.84 -6.78
N LYS A 91 7.24 -4.86 -7.05
CA LYS A 91 7.97 -3.71 -7.56
C LYS A 91 8.90 -4.12 -8.67
N THR A 92 8.68 -3.57 -9.86
CA THR A 92 9.60 -3.70 -11.00
C THR A 92 10.29 -2.37 -11.23
N ASN A 93 11.61 -2.40 -11.35
CA ASN A 93 12.46 -1.23 -11.58
C ASN A 93 13.29 -1.44 -12.85
N LEU A 94 13.17 -0.51 -13.77
CA LEU A 94 14.01 -0.38 -14.95
C LEU A 94 14.86 0.88 -14.78
N SER A 95 16.19 0.77 -14.90
CA SER A 95 17.07 1.94 -14.85
C SER A 95 18.10 1.96 -15.98
N ILE A 96 18.37 3.16 -16.47
CA ILE A 96 19.41 3.45 -17.46
C ILE A 96 20.23 4.59 -16.91
N SER A 97 21.55 4.48 -16.96
CA SER A 97 22.45 5.60 -16.64
C SER A 97 23.60 5.67 -17.64
N PHE A 98 24.01 6.90 -17.90
CA PHE A 98 25.15 7.12 -18.82
C PHE A 98 26.01 8.30 -18.39
N ASN A 99 27.27 8.23 -18.75
CA ASN A 99 28.23 9.34 -18.74
C ASN A 99 28.97 9.31 -20.07
N SER A 100 29.02 10.44 -20.75
CA SER A 100 29.63 10.51 -22.09
C SER A 100 30.50 11.76 -22.24
N THR A 101 31.69 11.56 -22.78
CA THR A 101 32.55 12.64 -23.26
C THR A 101 32.32 12.85 -24.75
N LEU A 102 31.37 13.73 -25.08
CA LEU A 102 30.95 14.00 -26.46
C LEU A 102 32.03 14.71 -27.28
N SER A 103 32.86 15.53 -26.64
CA SER A 103 34.01 16.16 -27.21
C SER A 103 35.00 16.56 -26.13
N LYS A 104 36.18 17.15 -26.52
CA LYS A 104 37.14 17.68 -25.55
C LYS A 104 36.52 18.74 -24.60
N LYS A 105 35.45 19.41 -25.03
CA LYS A 105 34.82 20.49 -24.28
C LYS A 105 33.43 20.14 -23.73
N LEU A 106 32.76 19.11 -24.26
CA LEU A 106 31.37 18.78 -23.91
C LEU A 106 31.27 17.38 -23.30
N LYS A 107 30.71 17.32 -22.09
CA LYS A 107 30.35 16.10 -21.40
C LYS A 107 28.85 16.06 -21.16
N SER A 108 28.26 14.87 -21.15
CA SER A 108 26.87 14.66 -20.75
C SER A 108 26.78 13.53 -19.75
N GLU A 109 25.82 13.62 -18.85
CA GLU A 109 25.49 12.57 -17.89
C GLU A 109 23.97 12.48 -17.75
N GLY A 110 23.48 11.32 -17.39
CA GLY A 110 22.07 11.14 -17.13
C GLY A 110 21.77 9.83 -16.48
N GLY A 111 20.60 9.80 -15.82
CA GLY A 111 20.06 8.59 -15.22
C GLY A 111 18.54 8.66 -15.21
N PHE A 112 17.90 7.59 -15.66
CA PHE A 112 16.45 7.47 -15.75
C PHE A 112 16.00 6.17 -15.09
N ASN A 113 14.94 6.26 -14.30
CA ASN A 113 14.33 5.12 -13.64
C ASN A 113 12.85 5.10 -13.96
N TYR A 114 12.33 3.91 -14.27
CA TYR A 114 10.91 3.65 -14.36
C TYR A 114 10.54 2.56 -13.39
N ILE A 115 9.64 2.88 -12.46
CA ILE A 115 9.23 1.97 -11.39
C ILE A 115 7.73 1.73 -11.49
N ILE A 116 7.36 0.45 -11.56
CA ILE A 116 5.98 0.01 -11.35
C ILE A 116 5.93 -0.58 -9.94
N THR A 117 5.00 -0.10 -9.13
CA THR A 117 4.72 -0.67 -7.81
C THR A 117 3.24 -1.02 -7.75
N SER A 118 2.93 -2.26 -7.41
CA SER A 118 1.58 -2.75 -7.13
C SER A 118 1.52 -3.25 -5.69
N ARG A 119 0.49 -2.84 -4.95
CA ARG A 119 0.25 -3.32 -3.59
C ARG A 119 -1.17 -3.83 -3.47
N GLU A 120 -1.31 -5.00 -2.87
CA GLU A 120 -2.58 -5.59 -2.48
C GLU A 120 -2.70 -5.48 -0.97
N ASN A 121 -3.82 -4.93 -0.53
CA ASN A 121 -4.14 -4.71 0.88
C ASN A 121 -2.97 -4.10 1.67
N PRO A 122 -2.41 -2.95 1.21
CA PRO A 122 -1.38 -2.28 1.98
C PRO A 122 -1.93 -1.98 3.37
N GLU A 123 -1.13 -2.29 4.39
CA GLU A 123 -1.52 -2.02 5.76
C GLU A 123 -1.77 -0.52 5.94
N ASN A 124 -3.00 -0.20 6.27
CA ASN A 124 -3.38 1.17 6.63
C ASN A 124 -3.16 1.35 8.13
N SER A 125 -2.74 2.55 8.50
CA SER A 125 -2.43 2.97 9.87
C SER A 125 -3.45 2.50 10.91
N TYR A 126 -3.03 2.50 12.18
CA TYR A 126 -3.84 2.19 13.36
C TYR A 126 -5.20 2.89 13.33
N THR A 127 -6.23 2.15 12.94
CA THR A 127 -7.64 2.59 12.98
C THR A 127 -8.49 1.47 13.56
N MET A 128 -9.66 1.82 14.10
CA MET A 128 -10.65 0.82 14.55
C MET A 128 -11.14 -0.09 13.41
N LYS A 129 -10.88 0.30 12.16
CA LYS A 129 -11.19 -0.48 10.95
C LYS A 129 -10.08 -1.47 10.58
N ASN A 130 -8.88 -1.31 11.15
CA ASN A 130 -7.79 -2.23 10.92
C ASN A 130 -8.00 -3.50 11.76
N PRO A 131 -8.14 -4.69 11.13
CA PRO A 131 -8.39 -5.94 11.84
C PRO A 131 -7.28 -6.29 12.82
N ILE A 132 -6.04 -5.93 12.50
CA ILE A 132 -4.87 -6.20 13.34
C ILE A 132 -4.91 -5.38 14.61
N SER A 133 -5.15 -4.07 14.49
CA SER A 133 -5.27 -3.18 15.66
C SER A 133 -6.38 -3.65 16.58
N LYS A 134 -7.51 -4.07 16.01
CA LYS A 134 -8.65 -4.51 16.79
C LYS A 134 -8.42 -5.86 17.44
N VAL A 135 -7.90 -6.84 16.70
CA VAL A 135 -7.64 -8.21 17.21
C VAL A 135 -6.52 -8.24 18.23
N LEU A 136 -5.45 -7.44 18.05
CA LEU A 136 -4.25 -7.57 18.87
C LEU A 136 -4.27 -6.72 20.14
N TYR A 137 -4.98 -5.58 20.16
CA TYR A 137 -4.72 -4.60 21.20
C TYR A 137 -5.77 -4.54 22.33
N ALA A 138 -7.08 -4.46 22.06
CA ALA A 138 -8.00 -4.20 23.15
C ALA A 138 -9.45 -4.69 22.95
N TRP A 139 -9.87 -4.97 21.74
CA TRP A 139 -11.28 -5.10 21.40
C TRP A 139 -11.64 -6.48 20.82
N THR A 140 -11.02 -7.53 21.36
CA THR A 140 -11.28 -8.91 20.93
C THR A 140 -11.26 -9.82 22.15
N GLN A 141 -12.32 -10.57 22.34
CA GLN A 141 -12.44 -11.53 23.44
C GLN A 141 -11.34 -12.58 23.36
N ARG A 142 -10.69 -12.88 24.50
CA ARG A 142 -9.48 -13.71 24.54
C ARG A 142 -9.70 -15.20 24.35
N GLN A 143 -10.95 -15.70 24.47
CA GLN A 143 -11.31 -17.10 24.23
C GLN A 143 -11.52 -17.43 22.74
N LEU A 144 -11.41 -16.45 21.84
CA LEU A 144 -11.63 -16.66 20.43
C LEU A 144 -10.48 -17.42 19.79
N ASP A 145 -10.79 -18.55 19.19
CA ASP A 145 -9.84 -19.32 18.39
C ASP A 145 -9.72 -18.74 16.99
N LEU A 146 -8.53 -18.28 16.61
CA LEU A 146 -8.31 -17.62 15.32
C LEU A 146 -8.52 -18.54 14.13
N GLN A 147 -8.29 -19.85 14.27
CA GLN A 147 -8.59 -20.80 13.21
C GLN A 147 -10.10 -20.89 12.96
N LYS A 148 -10.92 -20.84 14.01
CA LYS A 148 -12.38 -20.81 13.87
C LYS A 148 -12.86 -19.49 13.25
N LEU A 149 -12.23 -18.37 13.58
CA LEU A 149 -12.52 -17.11 12.91
C LEU A 149 -12.20 -17.16 11.41
N GLN A 150 -11.10 -17.83 11.04
CA GLN A 150 -10.71 -18.03 9.64
C GLN A 150 -11.64 -19.02 8.91
N ASP A 151 -11.93 -20.16 9.51
CA ASP A 151 -12.73 -21.22 8.89
C ASP A 151 -14.18 -20.77 8.63
N TYR A 152 -14.70 -19.90 9.49
CA TYR A 152 -16.14 -19.56 9.51
C TYR A 152 -16.45 -18.10 9.22
N TYR A 153 -15.50 -17.27 8.73
CA TYR A 153 -15.75 -15.85 8.49
C TYR A 153 -16.84 -15.56 7.45
N LYS A 154 -17.05 -16.49 6.52
CA LYS A 154 -18.01 -16.38 5.41
C LYS A 154 -18.81 -17.68 5.27
N ALA A 155 -20.11 -17.56 5.16
CA ALA A 155 -20.98 -18.69 4.86
C ALA A 155 -20.90 -19.10 3.38
N PRO A 156 -21.32 -20.32 3.00
CA PRO A 156 -21.36 -20.75 1.60
C PRO A 156 -22.24 -19.87 0.69
N ASP A 157 -23.22 -19.17 1.23
CA ASP A 157 -24.07 -18.22 0.49
C ASP A 157 -23.50 -16.79 0.44
N GLY A 158 -22.26 -16.59 0.93
CA GLY A 158 -21.61 -15.30 0.97
C GLY A 158 -21.89 -14.46 2.22
N THR A 159 -22.78 -14.91 3.12
CA THR A 159 -23.12 -14.15 4.34
C THR A 159 -21.91 -14.04 5.26
N HIS A 160 -21.66 -12.82 5.73
CA HIS A 160 -20.62 -12.54 6.72
C HIS A 160 -20.95 -13.19 8.07
N ARG A 161 -19.96 -13.77 8.69
CA ARG A 161 -20.04 -14.31 10.05
C ARG A 161 -18.98 -13.68 10.94
N THR A 162 -19.44 -13.12 12.03
CA THR A 162 -18.57 -12.48 13.02
C THR A 162 -18.81 -13.04 14.41
N TRP A 163 -17.78 -13.01 15.23
CA TRP A 163 -17.87 -13.26 16.67
C TRP A 163 -18.63 -12.15 17.41
N ASN A 164 -18.55 -10.92 16.88
CA ASN A 164 -19.15 -9.74 17.47
C ASN A 164 -20.59 -9.54 16.95
N ARG A 165 -21.45 -10.53 17.23
CA ARG A 165 -22.84 -10.57 16.84
C ARG A 165 -23.69 -9.53 17.61
N LYS A 166 -24.78 -9.04 17.03
CA LYS A 166 -25.74 -8.21 17.74
C LYS A 166 -26.52 -8.99 18.79
N SER A 167 -26.91 -10.24 18.48
CA SER A 167 -27.61 -11.13 19.41
C SER A 167 -27.44 -12.60 19.00
N ALA A 168 -28.07 -13.52 19.74
CA ALA A 168 -28.15 -14.93 19.36
C ALA A 168 -28.86 -15.11 18.01
N ASP A 169 -29.90 -14.33 17.74
CA ASP A 169 -30.75 -14.43 16.55
C ASP A 169 -30.30 -13.49 15.42
N ASP A 170 -29.49 -12.46 15.72
CA ASP A 170 -28.95 -11.52 14.74
C ASP A 170 -27.42 -11.66 14.65
N GLY A 171 -26.96 -12.35 13.60
CA GLY A 171 -25.53 -12.59 13.32
C GLY A 171 -24.79 -11.42 12.70
N THR A 172 -25.45 -10.30 12.42
CA THR A 172 -24.78 -9.12 11.84
C THR A 172 -23.81 -8.47 12.82
N PRO A 173 -22.74 -7.83 12.32
CA PRO A 173 -21.73 -7.21 13.19
C PRO A 173 -22.30 -6.11 14.07
N ARG A 174 -21.99 -6.16 15.37
CA ARG A 174 -22.37 -5.08 16.31
C ARG A 174 -21.38 -3.92 16.24
N TYR A 175 -20.11 -4.17 16.46
CA TYR A 175 -19.03 -3.16 16.47
C TYR A 175 -17.90 -3.51 15.51
N ALA A 176 -17.67 -4.79 15.23
CA ALA A 176 -16.55 -5.26 14.46
C ALA A 176 -16.90 -6.37 13.47
N ASP A 177 -16.30 -6.30 12.31
CA ASP A 177 -16.24 -7.41 11.36
C ASP A 177 -15.32 -8.52 11.90
N ASN A 178 -15.52 -9.74 11.38
CA ASN A 178 -14.52 -10.79 11.53
C ASN A 178 -13.19 -10.32 10.89
N PRO A 179 -12.04 -10.47 11.55
CA PRO A 179 -10.76 -10.01 11.00
C PRO A 179 -10.45 -10.62 9.63
N TYR A 180 -10.82 -11.87 9.39
CA TYR A 180 -10.62 -12.51 8.08
C TYR A 180 -11.60 -12.00 7.01
N TRP A 181 -12.83 -11.60 7.41
CA TRP A 181 -13.70 -10.86 6.49
C TRP A 181 -13.06 -9.55 6.04
N THR A 182 -12.52 -8.79 6.98
CA THR A 182 -11.82 -7.54 6.64
C THR A 182 -10.61 -7.78 5.75
N LEU A 183 -9.84 -8.84 6.01
CA LEU A 183 -8.65 -9.17 5.23
C LEU A 183 -8.95 -9.66 3.80
N TYR A 184 -10.06 -10.35 3.60
CA TYR A 184 -10.34 -10.99 2.31
C TYR A 184 -11.44 -10.31 1.50
N GLU A 185 -12.39 -9.64 2.16
CA GLU A 185 -13.55 -9.04 1.51
C GLU A 185 -13.45 -7.49 1.46
N ASN A 186 -12.93 -6.86 2.53
CA ASN A 186 -12.73 -5.41 2.59
C ASN A 186 -11.32 -5.05 2.10
N THR A 187 -11.12 -5.11 0.79
CA THR A 187 -9.80 -5.03 0.17
C THR A 187 -9.45 -3.62 -0.31
N SER A 188 -8.16 -3.35 -0.40
CA SER A 188 -7.65 -2.15 -1.04
C SER A 188 -6.44 -2.50 -1.91
N ASN A 189 -6.33 -1.83 -3.05
CA ASN A 189 -5.23 -2.03 -3.97
C ASN A 189 -4.70 -0.69 -4.43
N ASP A 190 -3.40 -0.62 -4.70
CA ASP A 190 -2.84 0.51 -5.39
C ASP A 190 -1.83 0.10 -6.46
N LYS A 191 -1.76 0.89 -7.51
CA LYS A 191 -0.78 0.72 -8.58
C LYS A 191 -0.18 2.05 -8.96
N ARG A 192 1.15 2.15 -8.83
CA ARG A 192 1.90 3.36 -9.14
C ARG A 192 2.89 3.12 -10.26
N HIS A 193 2.83 3.98 -11.26
CA HIS A 193 3.82 4.13 -12.31
C HIS A 193 4.61 5.40 -12.03
N ARG A 194 5.94 5.31 -11.86
CA ARG A 194 6.81 6.45 -11.59
C ARG A 194 7.98 6.46 -12.54
N PHE A 195 8.18 7.58 -13.19
CA PHE A 195 9.36 7.87 -13.98
C PHE A 195 10.10 9.03 -13.34
N PHE A 196 11.38 8.85 -13.03
CA PHE A 196 12.22 9.93 -12.52
C PHE A 196 13.65 9.80 -13.03
N GLY A 197 14.31 10.92 -13.12
CA GLY A 197 15.68 10.95 -13.60
C GLY A 197 16.22 12.34 -13.77
N ASN A 198 17.41 12.37 -14.36
CA ASN A 198 18.07 13.61 -14.68
C ASN A 198 18.87 13.49 -15.98
N ILE A 199 19.09 14.63 -16.60
CA ILE A 199 20.07 14.81 -17.67
C ILE A 199 20.87 16.07 -17.37
N GLY A 200 22.18 16.00 -17.58
CA GLY A 200 23.10 17.11 -17.35
C GLY A 200 24.12 17.24 -18.48
N PHE A 201 24.53 18.46 -18.71
CA PHE A 201 25.60 18.82 -19.65
C PHE A 201 26.61 19.71 -18.95
N THR A 202 27.89 19.46 -19.23
CA THR A 202 29.00 20.30 -18.81
C THR A 202 29.73 20.74 -20.03
N TYR A 203 29.87 22.08 -20.23
CA TYR A 203 30.63 22.65 -21.33
C TYR A 203 31.81 23.45 -20.80
N ASN A 204 33.02 23.04 -21.13
CA ASN A 204 34.27 23.73 -20.77
C ASN A 204 34.61 24.80 -21.81
N PHE A 205 34.49 26.08 -21.45
CA PHE A 205 34.96 27.20 -22.29
C PHE A 205 36.47 27.26 -22.31
N THR A 206 37.07 27.15 -21.09
CA THR A 206 38.51 27.11 -20.84
C THR A 206 38.76 26.05 -19.73
N ASP A 207 40.01 25.85 -19.35
CA ASP A 207 40.39 24.99 -18.23
C ASP A 207 39.86 25.49 -16.88
N ASN A 208 39.54 26.77 -16.76
CA ASN A 208 39.11 27.42 -15.51
C ASN A 208 37.67 27.94 -15.55
N LEU A 209 37.01 27.91 -16.71
CA LEU A 209 35.64 28.38 -16.88
C LEU A 209 34.80 27.31 -17.56
N TYR A 210 33.74 26.88 -16.88
CA TYR A 210 32.80 25.88 -17.43
C TYR A 210 31.36 26.16 -17.01
N TRP A 211 30.44 25.73 -17.86
CA TRP A 211 29.01 25.80 -17.63
C TRP A 211 28.46 24.39 -17.33
N VAL A 212 27.50 24.33 -16.40
CA VAL A 212 26.73 23.12 -16.08
C VAL A 212 25.25 23.44 -16.21
N GLY A 213 24.56 22.69 -17.01
CA GLY A 213 23.08 22.69 -17.07
C GLY A 213 22.53 21.33 -16.70
N LYS A 214 21.50 21.27 -15.81
CA LYS A 214 20.85 20.04 -15.40
C LYS A 214 19.35 20.20 -15.37
N ILE A 215 18.67 19.11 -15.75
CA ILE A 215 17.22 18.97 -15.62
C ILE A 215 16.97 17.68 -14.82
N TYR A 216 16.13 17.80 -13.80
CA TYR A 216 15.62 16.67 -13.02
C TYR A 216 14.11 16.62 -13.23
N GLY A 217 13.58 15.42 -13.39
CA GLY A 217 12.15 15.18 -13.50
C GLY A 217 11.70 14.03 -12.62
N ASP A 218 10.53 14.17 -12.01
CA ASP A 218 9.84 13.12 -11.26
C ASP A 218 8.34 13.17 -11.59
N ILE A 219 7.86 12.14 -12.26
CA ILE A 219 6.46 12.03 -12.69
C ILE A 219 5.92 10.72 -12.16
N TYR A 220 4.73 10.76 -11.53
CA TYR A 220 4.03 9.52 -11.22
C TYR A 220 2.53 9.62 -11.48
N ALA A 221 1.95 8.48 -11.81
CA ALA A 221 0.53 8.20 -11.78
C ALA A 221 0.27 7.09 -10.75
N LEU A 222 -0.68 7.32 -9.85
CA LEU A 222 -1.09 6.37 -8.81
C LEU A 222 -2.60 6.17 -8.93
N ASN A 223 -3.02 4.92 -9.13
CA ASN A 223 -4.41 4.50 -9.00
C ASN A 223 -4.57 3.78 -7.67
N THR A 224 -5.61 4.12 -6.91
CA THR A 224 -5.98 3.43 -5.66
C THR A 224 -7.43 3.01 -5.71
N GLU A 225 -7.71 1.82 -5.19
CA GLU A 225 -9.06 1.30 -5.01
C GLU A 225 -9.24 0.86 -3.56
N ALA A 226 -10.42 1.12 -2.99
CA ALA A 226 -10.82 0.61 -1.69
C ALA A 226 -12.26 0.09 -1.76
N ARG A 227 -12.48 -1.05 -1.14
CA ARG A 227 -13.73 -1.82 -1.19
C ARG A 227 -14.17 -2.17 0.22
N VAL A 228 -15.47 -1.98 0.49
CA VAL A 228 -16.16 -2.50 1.67
C VAL A 228 -17.27 -3.40 1.17
N ALA A 229 -17.21 -4.67 1.53
CA ALA A 229 -18.16 -5.68 1.07
C ALA A 229 -19.54 -5.52 1.70
N VAL A 230 -20.56 -5.97 0.97
CA VAL A 230 -21.94 -6.07 1.50
C VAL A 230 -21.93 -7.08 2.67
N GLY A 231 -22.54 -6.70 3.79
CA GLY A 231 -22.52 -7.50 5.02
C GLY A 231 -21.46 -7.07 6.04
N SER A 232 -20.60 -6.13 5.70
CA SER A 232 -19.66 -5.51 6.66
C SER A 232 -20.38 -4.63 7.68
N LYS A 233 -19.71 -4.34 8.79
CA LYS A 233 -20.17 -3.35 9.78
C LYS A 233 -20.35 -1.97 9.17
N GLU A 234 -19.42 -1.56 8.35
CA GLU A 234 -19.48 -0.32 7.58
C GLU A 234 -20.39 -0.50 6.37
N THR A 235 -20.99 0.60 5.91
CA THR A 235 -21.77 0.60 4.67
C THR A 235 -20.90 0.17 3.50
N ALA A 236 -21.37 -0.83 2.74
CA ALA A 236 -20.68 -1.33 1.56
C ALA A 236 -20.33 -0.19 0.61
N SER A 237 -19.11 -0.18 0.08
CA SER A 237 -18.66 0.93 -0.73
C SER A 237 -17.54 0.57 -1.69
N TYR A 238 -17.43 1.36 -2.74
CA TYR A 238 -16.30 1.37 -3.66
C TYR A 238 -15.77 2.80 -3.83
N VAL A 239 -14.46 2.93 -3.64
CA VAL A 239 -13.76 4.21 -3.81
C VAL A 239 -12.60 3.99 -4.78
N VAL A 240 -12.52 4.80 -5.82
CA VAL A 240 -11.39 4.83 -6.75
C VAL A 240 -10.80 6.22 -6.80
N THR A 241 -9.46 6.33 -6.70
CA THR A 241 -8.78 7.62 -6.79
C THR A 241 -7.59 7.52 -7.74
N ASN A 242 -7.52 8.49 -8.65
CA ASN A 242 -6.40 8.65 -9.56
C ASN A 242 -5.62 9.90 -9.18
N TYR A 243 -4.33 9.71 -8.90
CA TYR A 243 -3.38 10.77 -8.58
C TYR A 243 -2.38 10.91 -9.72
N THR A 244 -2.04 12.14 -10.07
CA THR A 244 -0.90 12.44 -10.93
C THR A 244 -0.05 13.53 -10.30
N ASN A 245 1.25 13.36 -10.40
CA ASN A 245 2.24 14.32 -9.94
C ASN A 245 3.32 14.49 -11.00
N SER A 246 3.77 15.73 -11.21
CA SER A 246 4.98 16.02 -11.97
C SER A 246 5.77 17.11 -11.27
N ASP A 247 7.07 16.88 -11.10
CA ASP A 247 8.00 17.81 -10.47
C ASP A 247 9.25 17.91 -11.35
N PHE A 248 9.56 19.12 -11.82
CA PHE A 248 10.73 19.40 -12.63
C PHE A 248 11.60 20.45 -11.96
N ASN A 249 12.90 20.18 -11.91
CA ASN A 249 13.90 21.14 -11.45
C ASN A 249 14.88 21.40 -12.60
N TYR A 250 15.07 22.66 -12.90
CA TYR A 250 16.00 23.16 -13.91
C TYR A 250 17.11 23.92 -13.20
N GLU A 251 18.37 23.58 -13.49
CA GLU A 251 19.53 24.23 -12.90
C GLU A 251 20.50 24.63 -14.00
N THR A 252 21.06 25.83 -13.87
CA THR A 252 22.17 26.30 -14.71
C THR A 252 23.18 27.00 -13.83
N ARG A 253 24.45 26.67 -14.01
CA ARG A 253 25.57 27.25 -13.23
C ARG A 253 26.76 27.55 -14.13
N LEU A 254 27.36 28.71 -13.94
CA LEU A 254 28.64 29.07 -14.53
C LEU A 254 29.70 29.04 -13.43
N HIS A 255 30.70 28.20 -13.59
CA HIS A 255 31.79 28.00 -12.64
C HIS A 255 33.05 28.63 -13.13
N TYR A 256 33.77 29.29 -12.21
CA TYR A 256 35.09 29.87 -12.46
C TYR A 256 36.08 29.43 -11.39
N THR A 257 37.19 28.80 -11.79
CA THR A 257 38.19 28.19 -10.90
C THR A 257 39.60 28.63 -11.25
N PRO A 258 39.93 29.94 -11.13
CA PRO A 258 41.27 30.43 -11.44
C PRO A 258 42.30 29.90 -10.43
N LYS A 259 43.50 29.65 -10.91
CA LYS A 259 44.68 29.44 -10.07
C LYS A 259 45.25 30.81 -9.67
N LEU A 260 45.32 31.05 -8.37
CA LEU A 260 45.90 32.28 -7.82
C LEU A 260 47.30 32.01 -7.28
N GLY A 261 48.30 32.01 -8.19
CA GLY A 261 49.67 31.65 -7.87
C GLY A 261 49.87 30.13 -7.76
N LYS A 262 50.87 29.71 -6.97
CA LYS A 262 51.23 28.29 -6.81
C LYS A 262 50.43 27.59 -5.67
N ASP A 263 49.98 28.36 -4.69
CA ASP A 263 49.49 27.84 -3.42
C ASP A 263 47.98 28.03 -3.20
N PHE A 264 47.32 28.79 -4.06
CA PHE A 264 45.90 29.11 -3.89
C PHE A 264 45.08 28.77 -5.11
N THR A 265 43.93 28.15 -4.89
CA THR A 265 42.87 27.92 -5.89
C THR A 265 41.59 28.59 -5.41
N LEU A 266 41.02 29.47 -6.17
CA LEU A 266 39.69 30.04 -5.92
C LEU A 266 38.65 29.20 -6.67
N THR A 267 37.53 28.87 -6.03
CA THR A 267 36.38 28.23 -6.69
C THR A 267 35.14 29.05 -6.41
N GLY A 268 34.47 29.50 -7.47
CA GLY A 268 33.24 30.25 -7.38
C GLY A 268 32.26 29.84 -8.47
N PHE A 269 30.98 30.07 -8.25
CA PHE A 269 29.96 29.93 -9.29
C PHE A 269 28.84 30.94 -9.12
N ILE A 270 28.15 31.20 -10.22
CA ILE A 270 26.86 31.88 -10.27
C ILE A 270 25.87 30.94 -10.92
N GLY A 271 24.63 30.89 -10.42
CA GLY A 271 23.63 29.94 -10.93
C GLY A 271 22.20 30.40 -10.75
N LEU A 272 21.34 29.79 -11.53
CA LEU A 272 19.88 29.92 -11.46
C LEU A 272 19.27 28.57 -11.32
N ALA A 273 18.18 28.48 -10.55
CA ALA A 273 17.37 27.31 -10.43
C ALA A 273 15.88 27.65 -10.51
N ARG A 274 15.11 26.80 -11.15
CA ARG A 274 13.65 26.90 -11.23
C ARG A 274 13.02 25.54 -10.94
N ARG A 275 11.99 25.52 -10.13
CA ARG A 275 11.17 24.34 -9.88
C ARG A 275 9.75 24.55 -10.38
N GLU A 276 9.20 23.54 -11.04
CA GLU A 276 7.80 23.48 -11.47
C GLU A 276 7.20 22.19 -10.96
N GLY A 277 6.16 22.28 -10.14
CA GLY A 277 5.42 21.13 -9.61
C GLY A 277 3.95 21.23 -10.00
N ARG A 278 3.34 20.09 -10.29
CA ARG A 278 1.88 19.94 -10.46
C ARG A 278 1.43 18.67 -9.74
N TYR A 279 0.37 18.82 -8.97
CA TYR A 279 -0.28 17.69 -8.31
C TYR A 279 -1.78 17.79 -8.52
N GLN A 280 -2.38 16.67 -8.89
CA GLN A 280 -3.83 16.58 -9.05
C GLN A 280 -4.32 15.19 -8.68
N TRP A 281 -5.58 15.12 -8.23
CA TRP A 281 -6.29 13.88 -8.07
C TRP A 281 -7.77 14.03 -8.40
N VAL A 282 -8.36 12.89 -8.80
CA VAL A 282 -9.80 12.73 -9.02
C VAL A 282 -10.23 11.48 -8.27
N GLN A 283 -11.29 11.58 -7.49
CA GLN A 283 -11.87 10.48 -6.73
C GLN A 283 -13.33 10.29 -7.12
N GLY A 284 -13.73 9.04 -7.31
CA GLY A 284 -15.12 8.60 -7.35
C GLY A 284 -15.42 7.72 -6.14
N LYS A 285 -16.64 7.87 -5.58
CA LYS A 285 -17.11 7.10 -4.43
C LYS A 285 -18.59 6.77 -4.58
N THR A 286 -18.96 5.51 -4.30
CA THR A 286 -20.36 5.09 -4.17
C THR A 286 -20.99 5.66 -2.90
N ASN A 287 -22.28 5.94 -2.91
CA ASN A 287 -23.04 6.44 -1.78
C ASN A 287 -24.24 5.53 -1.47
N GLY A 288 -24.67 5.49 -0.21
CA GLY A 288 -25.81 4.70 0.25
C GLY A 288 -25.62 3.18 0.24
N GLY A 289 -24.46 2.69 -0.20
CA GLY A 289 -24.17 1.26 -0.33
C GLY A 289 -23.94 0.80 -1.76
N LEU A 290 -23.87 -0.53 -1.93
CA LEU A 290 -23.79 -1.22 -3.21
C LEU A 290 -25.10 -1.98 -3.48
N VAL A 291 -25.64 -1.92 -4.70
CA VAL A 291 -26.86 -2.63 -5.11
C VAL A 291 -26.61 -4.15 -5.20
N LEU A 292 -25.50 -4.53 -5.84
CA LEU A 292 -25.09 -5.93 -6.00
C LEU A 292 -23.86 -6.24 -5.18
N PRO A 293 -23.81 -7.35 -4.43
CA PRO A 293 -22.61 -7.79 -3.74
C PRO A 293 -21.52 -8.17 -4.77
N ASP A 294 -20.26 -8.09 -4.36
CA ASP A 294 -19.07 -8.49 -5.12
C ASP A 294 -18.89 -7.79 -6.50
N PHE A 295 -19.68 -6.76 -6.78
CA PHE A 295 -19.57 -5.92 -7.96
C PHE A 295 -19.12 -4.51 -7.60
N TYR A 296 -17.82 -4.24 -7.69
CA TYR A 296 -17.21 -2.96 -7.27
C TYR A 296 -17.05 -2.02 -8.46
N ASN A 297 -18.07 -1.20 -8.69
CA ASN A 297 -18.12 -0.19 -9.73
C ASN A 297 -18.92 1.02 -9.20
N LEU A 298 -18.63 2.23 -9.68
CA LEU A 298 -19.39 3.44 -9.31
C LEU A 298 -20.86 3.35 -9.75
N GLU A 299 -21.16 2.67 -10.84
CA GLU A 299 -22.52 2.43 -11.31
C GLU A 299 -23.34 1.52 -10.39
N ASN A 300 -22.68 0.75 -9.51
CA ASN A 300 -23.32 -0.13 -8.53
C ASN A 300 -23.71 0.60 -7.25
N SER A 301 -23.69 1.92 -7.23
CA SER A 301 -24.08 2.75 -6.11
C SER A 301 -25.59 2.78 -5.90
N VAL A 302 -26.04 2.65 -4.65
CA VAL A 302 -27.47 2.77 -4.31
C VAL A 302 -27.97 4.19 -4.55
N GLU A 303 -27.20 5.20 -4.15
CA GLU A 303 -27.45 6.61 -4.40
C GLU A 303 -26.46 7.13 -5.44
N THR A 304 -26.72 8.32 -5.98
CA THR A 304 -25.81 8.95 -6.96
C THR A 304 -24.37 8.99 -6.43
N PRO A 305 -23.41 8.41 -7.17
CA PRO A 305 -22.00 8.46 -6.77
C PRO A 305 -21.50 9.89 -6.63
N SER A 306 -20.62 10.12 -5.69
CA SER A 306 -19.94 11.41 -5.53
C SER A 306 -18.62 11.43 -6.28
N SER A 307 -18.26 12.61 -6.80
CA SER A 307 -16.95 12.88 -7.39
C SER A 307 -16.31 14.08 -6.72
N SER A 308 -15.03 14.01 -6.44
CA SER A 308 -14.24 15.13 -5.94
C SER A 308 -12.88 15.19 -6.64
N ASN A 309 -12.32 16.38 -6.72
CA ASN A 309 -11.01 16.58 -7.35
C ASN A 309 -10.22 17.70 -6.68
N TYR A 310 -8.93 17.72 -6.93
CA TYR A 310 -8.00 18.75 -6.52
C TYR A 310 -6.92 18.95 -7.57
N ARG A 311 -6.46 20.19 -7.72
CA ARG A 311 -5.34 20.57 -8.59
C ARG A 311 -4.57 21.70 -7.96
N SER A 312 -3.22 21.60 -7.90
CA SER A 312 -2.27 22.65 -7.48
C SER A 312 -1.21 22.88 -8.55
#